data_e1666adb56fdf76d4d2f70298023f72d
#
_entry.id   e1666adb56fdf76d4d2f70298023f72d
#
_cell.length_a   1.000
_cell.length_b   1.000
_cell.length_c   1.000
_cell.angle_alpha   90.00
_cell.angle_beta   90.00
_cell.angle_gamma   90.00
#
_symmetry.space_group_name_H-M   'P 1'
#
loop_
_entity.id
_entity.type
_entity.pdbx_description
1 polymer ?
#
loop_
_entity_poly.entity_id
_entity_poly.type
_entity_poly.pdbx_seq_one_letter_code
_entity_poly.pdbx_strand_id
1 'polypeptide(L)'
;MRNAPFTVLWLQSGGCGGCTMSLLCAEAPDLAATLASANIRFLWHPTLSEETGDEAIALFEAVLSGDIRLDALCIEGALLRGPNGTGRFHTLAGTDTPTIDWVRRLAAVAEHVVAVGTCAAYGGVTAAGVNPADACGLQYDGRRPGGALGADFRARAGLPVINVAGCPTHPNWVTETLMLLSAGLLHGGDLDSYGRPRFYADHLVHHGCPRNEYYEYKASAEKMSDLGCMMEHLGCLGTQAHADCNTRLWNGEGSCTRGGHACINCTAPEFEEPGHAFIETPKIGGIPVGLPTDMPKAWFIALSSLAKAATPERLRRNAVSDHVVTPPAVRDIRKR
;
A
#
# COMPACT_ATOMS: atom_id res chain seq x y z
N MET A 1 -9.50 27.98 8.69
CA MET A 1 -10.20 26.70 8.94
C MET A 1 -11.51 26.71 8.18
N ARG A 2 -11.79 25.68 7.38
CA ARG A 2 -13.10 25.54 6.73
C ARG A 2 -14.18 25.38 7.79
N ASN A 3 -15.25 26.16 7.75
CA ASN A 3 -16.39 26.01 8.67
C ASN A 3 -17.24 24.76 8.36
N ALA A 4 -17.21 24.28 7.11
CA ALA A 4 -17.92 23.07 6.69
C ALA A 4 -17.02 21.83 6.77
N PRO A 5 -17.55 20.66 7.11
CA PRO A 5 -16.79 19.43 7.15
C PRO A 5 -16.22 19.07 5.77
N PHE A 6 -15.07 18.41 5.76
CA PHE A 6 -14.50 17.76 4.58
C PHE A 6 -15.26 16.47 4.31
N THR A 7 -15.93 16.40 3.19
CA THR A 7 -16.86 15.29 2.86
C THR A 7 -16.17 14.19 2.08
N VAL A 8 -16.37 12.95 2.51
CA VAL A 8 -15.79 11.75 1.90
C VAL A 8 -16.88 10.78 1.50
N LEU A 9 -16.85 10.31 0.27
CA LEU A 9 -17.65 9.19 -0.20
C LEU A 9 -16.72 8.01 -0.46
N TRP A 10 -17.04 6.85 0.13
CA TRP A 10 -16.22 5.65 -0.01
C TRP A 10 -17.00 4.56 -0.71
N LEU A 11 -16.47 4.04 -1.82
CA LEU A 11 -17.07 2.93 -2.57
C LEU A 11 -16.10 1.74 -2.58
N GLN A 12 -16.67 0.54 -2.50
CA GLN A 12 -15.95 -0.72 -2.72
C GLN A 12 -16.28 -1.29 -4.11
N SER A 13 -15.25 -1.82 -4.76
CA SER A 13 -15.36 -2.53 -6.03
C SER A 13 -14.71 -3.92 -5.91
N GLY A 14 -14.07 -4.45 -6.96
CA GLY A 14 -13.44 -5.77 -6.99
C GLY A 14 -12.28 -5.90 -6.02
N GLY A 15 -12.53 -6.39 -4.82
CA GLY A 15 -11.54 -6.54 -3.76
C GLY A 15 -12.03 -7.39 -2.60
N CYS A 16 -11.21 -7.48 -1.55
CA CYS A 16 -11.49 -8.32 -0.37
C CYS A 16 -12.06 -7.54 0.83
N GLY A 17 -12.19 -6.21 0.74
CA GLY A 17 -12.57 -5.37 1.89
C GLY A 17 -11.44 -5.17 2.92
N GLY A 18 -10.23 -5.67 2.64
CA GLY A 18 -9.12 -5.64 3.59
C GLY A 18 -8.62 -4.23 3.92
N CYS A 19 -8.76 -3.28 3.01
CA CYS A 19 -8.35 -1.90 3.27
C CYS A 19 -9.33 -1.19 4.21
N THR A 20 -10.63 -1.45 4.11
CA THR A 20 -11.63 -1.02 5.11
C THR A 20 -11.33 -1.63 6.47
N MET A 21 -11.07 -2.94 6.54
CA MET A 21 -10.71 -3.60 7.80
C MET A 21 -9.44 -2.99 8.41
N SER A 22 -8.45 -2.71 7.58
CA SER A 22 -7.22 -2.02 8.01
C SER A 22 -7.53 -0.62 8.56
N LEU A 23 -8.33 0.18 7.85
CA LEU A 23 -8.72 1.52 8.29
C LEU A 23 -9.39 1.51 9.67
N LEU A 24 -10.26 0.53 9.93
CA LEU A 24 -10.93 0.35 11.22
C LEU A 24 -9.96 -0.02 12.36
N CYS A 25 -8.76 -0.50 12.02
CA CYS A 25 -7.68 -0.80 12.96
C CYS A 25 -6.69 0.38 13.14
N ALA A 26 -7.02 1.59 12.69
CA ALA A 26 -6.18 2.76 12.95
C ALA A 26 -6.10 3.06 14.46
N GLU A 27 -4.91 3.34 15.00
CA GLU A 27 -4.73 3.49 16.45
C GLU A 27 -4.13 4.85 16.88
N ALA A 28 -3.25 5.43 16.09
CA ALA A 28 -2.52 6.60 16.56
C ALA A 28 -2.45 7.72 15.48
N PRO A 29 -3.48 8.52 15.29
CA PRO A 29 -4.79 8.51 15.96
C PRO A 29 -5.71 7.39 15.44
N ASP A 30 -6.70 6.99 16.24
CA ASP A 30 -7.77 6.11 15.79
C ASP A 30 -8.66 6.80 14.73
N LEU A 31 -9.50 6.01 14.06
CA LEU A 31 -10.35 6.55 12.99
C LEU A 31 -11.30 7.65 13.50
N ALA A 32 -11.96 7.43 14.64
CA ALA A 32 -12.92 8.40 15.17
C ALA A 32 -12.24 9.72 15.58
N ALA A 33 -11.08 9.63 16.25
CA ALA A 33 -10.27 10.78 16.59
C ALA A 33 -9.77 11.52 15.33
N THR A 34 -9.38 10.78 14.29
CA THR A 34 -8.98 11.36 13.00
C THR A 34 -10.12 12.15 12.37
N LEU A 35 -11.30 11.55 12.24
CA LEU A 35 -12.47 12.19 11.64
C LEU A 35 -12.87 13.45 12.40
N ALA A 36 -12.90 13.37 13.74
CA ALA A 36 -13.25 14.50 14.58
C ALA A 36 -12.24 15.64 14.51
N SER A 37 -10.93 15.34 14.63
CA SER A 37 -9.87 16.35 14.67
C SER A 37 -9.66 17.07 13.34
N ALA A 38 -9.83 16.36 12.23
CA ALA A 38 -9.70 16.91 10.88
C ALA A 38 -11.02 17.43 10.31
N ASN A 39 -12.11 17.42 11.07
CA ASN A 39 -13.46 17.78 10.63
C ASN A 39 -13.86 17.05 9.33
N ILE A 40 -13.63 15.75 9.29
CA ILE A 40 -13.94 14.87 8.17
C ILE A 40 -15.27 14.19 8.44
N ARG A 41 -16.15 14.14 7.43
CA ARG A 41 -17.43 13.46 7.48
C ARG A 41 -17.54 12.48 6.32
N PHE A 42 -17.76 11.20 6.62
CA PHE A 42 -18.21 10.26 5.60
C PHE A 42 -19.67 10.58 5.22
N LEU A 43 -19.88 10.85 3.93
CA LEU A 43 -21.22 10.92 3.35
C LEU A 43 -21.80 9.51 3.29
N TRP A 44 -21.00 8.58 2.85
CA TRP A 44 -21.34 7.17 2.85
C TRP A 44 -20.08 6.30 2.87
N HIS A 45 -20.15 5.18 3.57
CA HIS A 45 -19.12 4.15 3.64
C HIS A 45 -19.81 2.79 3.82
N PRO A 46 -19.42 1.74 3.05
CA PRO A 46 -20.16 0.47 3.02
C PRO A 46 -20.27 -0.26 4.37
N THR A 47 -19.39 0.07 5.32
CA THR A 47 -19.35 -0.58 6.64
C THR A 47 -19.81 0.34 7.77
N LEU A 48 -19.75 1.66 7.60
CA LEU A 48 -20.00 2.63 8.68
C LEU A 48 -21.32 3.36 8.55
N SER A 49 -21.90 3.42 7.32
CA SER A 49 -23.16 4.12 7.07
C SER A 49 -24.38 3.22 7.28
N GLU A 50 -25.46 3.81 7.74
CA GLU A 50 -26.75 3.16 7.95
C GLU A 50 -27.61 3.17 6.68
N GLU A 51 -27.40 4.17 5.80
CA GLU A 51 -28.14 4.31 4.54
C GLU A 51 -27.85 3.15 3.60
N THR A 52 -28.90 2.53 3.07
CA THR A 52 -28.83 1.38 2.16
C THR A 52 -29.82 1.53 1.01
N GLY A 53 -29.64 0.75 -0.05
CA GLY A 53 -30.58 0.71 -1.18
C GLY A 53 -30.84 2.09 -1.78
N ASP A 54 -32.10 2.47 -1.90
CA ASP A 54 -32.53 3.72 -2.53
C ASP A 54 -32.03 4.98 -1.80
N GLU A 55 -31.81 4.92 -0.48
CA GLU A 55 -31.29 6.04 0.31
C GLU A 55 -29.83 6.34 -0.07
N ALA A 56 -29.00 5.30 -0.19
CA ALA A 56 -27.61 5.44 -0.64
C ALA A 56 -27.54 5.95 -2.08
N ILE A 57 -28.40 5.44 -2.97
CA ILE A 57 -28.46 5.91 -4.36
C ILE A 57 -28.90 7.36 -4.43
N ALA A 58 -29.93 7.78 -3.67
CA ALA A 58 -30.37 9.17 -3.62
C ALA A 58 -29.25 10.11 -3.16
N LEU A 59 -28.43 9.68 -2.19
CA LEU A 59 -27.25 10.43 -1.74
C LEU A 59 -26.22 10.56 -2.87
N PHE A 60 -25.94 9.50 -3.62
CA PHE A 60 -25.00 9.56 -4.75
C PHE A 60 -25.52 10.48 -5.87
N GLU A 61 -26.81 10.45 -6.18
CA GLU A 61 -27.40 11.37 -7.16
C GLU A 61 -27.39 12.82 -6.66
N ALA A 62 -27.60 13.09 -5.36
CA ALA A 62 -27.47 14.42 -4.77
C ALA A 62 -26.03 14.98 -4.86
N VAL A 63 -25.03 14.10 -4.77
CA VAL A 63 -23.61 14.46 -5.05
C VAL A 63 -23.44 14.79 -6.53
N LEU A 64 -23.99 14.02 -7.44
CA LEU A 64 -23.88 14.22 -8.88
C LEU A 64 -24.61 15.48 -9.37
N SER A 65 -25.74 15.84 -8.75
CA SER A 65 -26.46 17.10 -9.04
C SER A 65 -25.77 18.34 -8.49
N GLY A 66 -24.84 18.18 -7.53
CA GLY A 66 -24.15 19.26 -6.84
C GLY A 66 -24.88 19.80 -5.62
N ASP A 67 -26.00 19.15 -5.20
CA ASP A 67 -26.71 19.50 -3.96
C ASP A 67 -25.87 19.17 -2.72
N ILE A 68 -25.04 18.13 -2.83
CA ILE A 68 -24.06 17.74 -1.82
C ILE A 68 -22.67 17.86 -2.42
N ARG A 69 -21.80 18.64 -1.77
CA ARG A 69 -20.39 18.76 -2.17
C ARG A 69 -19.64 17.47 -1.83
N LEU A 70 -18.78 17.01 -2.75
CA LEU A 70 -17.87 15.89 -2.54
C LEU A 70 -16.43 16.39 -2.56
N ASP A 71 -15.77 16.39 -1.38
CA ASP A 71 -14.36 16.78 -1.28
C ASP A 71 -13.43 15.62 -1.66
N ALA A 72 -13.71 14.38 -1.25
CA ALA A 72 -12.92 13.22 -1.65
C ALA A 72 -13.79 12.01 -2.01
N LEU A 73 -13.51 11.40 -3.16
CA LEU A 73 -14.00 10.09 -3.54
C LEU A 73 -12.91 9.06 -3.24
N CYS A 74 -13.16 8.17 -2.29
CA CYS A 74 -12.30 7.03 -1.96
C CYS A 74 -12.82 5.77 -2.63
N ILE A 75 -11.97 5.07 -3.34
CA ILE A 75 -12.30 3.79 -3.99
C ILE A 75 -11.40 2.70 -3.43
N GLU A 76 -12.01 1.62 -2.95
CA GLU A 76 -11.35 0.39 -2.52
C GLU A 76 -11.66 -0.74 -3.52
N GLY A 77 -10.64 -1.50 -3.90
CA GLY A 77 -10.79 -2.58 -4.87
C GLY A 77 -10.61 -2.14 -6.32
N ALA A 78 -10.31 -3.09 -7.20
CA ALA A 78 -10.09 -2.86 -8.61
C ALA A 78 -11.41 -2.58 -9.36
N LEU A 79 -11.35 -1.79 -10.42
CA LEU A 79 -12.48 -1.54 -11.31
C LEU A 79 -12.57 -2.63 -12.37
N LEU A 80 -13.74 -3.26 -12.51
CA LEU A 80 -13.97 -4.34 -13.47
C LEU A 80 -14.53 -3.75 -14.77
N ARG A 81 -13.74 -3.77 -15.84
CA ARG A 81 -14.15 -3.31 -17.17
C ARG A 81 -14.94 -4.37 -17.94
N GLY A 82 -14.78 -5.65 -17.58
CA GLY A 82 -15.42 -6.78 -18.25
C GLY A 82 -16.94 -6.86 -18.05
N PRO A 83 -17.64 -7.68 -18.86
CA PRO A 83 -17.16 -8.37 -20.03
C PRO A 83 -17.09 -7.40 -21.24
N ASN A 84 -16.10 -7.59 -22.10
CA ASN A 84 -15.97 -6.82 -23.34
C ASN A 84 -16.06 -5.30 -23.20
N GLY A 85 -15.49 -4.74 -22.13
CA GLY A 85 -15.47 -3.30 -21.83
C GLY A 85 -16.79 -2.71 -21.32
N THR A 86 -17.83 -3.54 -21.06
CA THR A 86 -19.16 -3.05 -20.60
C THR A 86 -19.21 -2.73 -19.10
N GLY A 87 -18.25 -3.17 -18.31
CA GLY A 87 -18.26 -3.03 -16.86
C GLY A 87 -19.29 -3.89 -16.11
N ARG A 88 -20.07 -4.73 -16.81
CA ARG A 88 -21.23 -5.44 -16.27
C ARG A 88 -20.91 -6.62 -15.37
N PHE A 89 -19.65 -6.96 -15.17
CA PHE A 89 -19.28 -7.93 -14.13
C PHE A 89 -19.50 -7.37 -12.71
N HIS A 90 -19.62 -6.06 -12.57
CA HIS A 90 -19.95 -5.43 -11.29
C HIS A 90 -20.91 -4.26 -11.51
N THR A 91 -22.20 -4.47 -11.24
CA THR A 91 -23.20 -3.42 -11.20
C THR A 91 -23.43 -2.94 -9.76
N LEU A 92 -23.69 -1.66 -9.59
CA LEU A 92 -24.04 -1.13 -8.28
C LEU A 92 -25.42 -1.68 -7.87
N ALA A 93 -25.49 -2.25 -6.67
CA ALA A 93 -26.71 -2.86 -6.14
C ALA A 93 -27.89 -1.87 -6.19
N GLY A 94 -29.06 -2.36 -6.58
CA GLY A 94 -30.26 -1.53 -6.78
C GLY A 94 -30.28 -0.74 -8.08
N THR A 95 -29.26 -0.86 -8.94
CA THR A 95 -29.21 -0.22 -10.26
C THR A 95 -28.77 -1.21 -11.34
N ASP A 96 -29.10 -0.91 -12.60
CA ASP A 96 -28.55 -1.66 -13.76
C ASP A 96 -27.24 -1.05 -14.28
N THR A 97 -26.70 -0.06 -13.55
CA THR A 97 -25.52 0.70 -13.99
C THR A 97 -24.24 0.04 -13.47
N PRO A 98 -23.25 -0.20 -14.33
CA PRO A 98 -21.93 -0.67 -13.91
C PRO A 98 -21.30 0.23 -12.83
N THR A 99 -20.67 -0.37 -11.83
CA THR A 99 -19.99 0.38 -10.76
C THR A 99 -18.89 1.29 -11.33
N ILE A 100 -18.21 0.87 -12.39
CA ILE A 100 -17.19 1.69 -13.05
C ILE A 100 -17.77 3.00 -13.60
N ASP A 101 -19.02 3.01 -14.06
CA ASP A 101 -19.66 4.21 -14.61
C ASP A 101 -20.10 5.16 -13.47
N TRP A 102 -20.54 4.61 -12.34
CA TRP A 102 -20.76 5.40 -11.12
C TRP A 102 -19.47 6.05 -10.66
N VAL A 103 -18.38 5.30 -10.60
CA VAL A 103 -17.05 5.83 -10.21
C VAL A 103 -16.62 6.94 -11.16
N ARG A 104 -16.78 6.78 -12.48
CA ARG A 104 -16.43 7.82 -13.46
C ARG A 104 -17.25 9.09 -13.27
N ARG A 105 -18.56 8.99 -13.07
CA ARG A 105 -19.45 10.13 -12.83
C ARG A 105 -19.06 10.86 -11.54
N LEU A 106 -18.87 10.13 -10.44
CA LEU A 106 -18.52 10.70 -9.14
C LEU A 106 -17.12 11.31 -9.14
N ALA A 107 -16.15 10.67 -9.79
CA ALA A 107 -14.79 11.18 -9.92
C ALA A 107 -14.74 12.53 -10.69
N ALA A 108 -15.64 12.73 -11.65
CA ALA A 108 -15.72 13.96 -12.42
C ALA A 108 -16.19 15.17 -11.58
N VAL A 109 -16.91 14.94 -10.47
CA VAL A 109 -17.43 16.00 -9.58
C VAL A 109 -16.65 16.11 -8.26
N ALA A 110 -15.83 15.12 -7.91
CA ALA A 110 -15.02 15.11 -6.69
C ALA A 110 -13.86 16.13 -6.76
N GLU A 111 -13.59 16.82 -5.65
CA GLU A 111 -12.38 17.68 -5.56
C GLU A 111 -11.11 16.83 -5.60
N HIS A 112 -11.11 15.65 -4.93
CA HIS A 112 -10.00 14.71 -4.90
C HIS A 112 -10.49 13.28 -5.13
N VAL A 113 -9.65 12.44 -5.73
CA VAL A 113 -9.92 11.00 -5.91
C VAL A 113 -8.77 10.21 -5.29
N VAL A 114 -9.10 9.29 -4.40
CA VAL A 114 -8.14 8.48 -3.64
C VAL A 114 -8.38 7.00 -3.95
N ALA A 115 -7.37 6.34 -4.46
CA ALA A 115 -7.33 4.89 -4.60
C ALA A 115 -6.79 4.28 -3.30
N VAL A 116 -7.61 3.53 -2.60
CA VAL A 116 -7.25 2.91 -1.31
C VAL A 116 -6.88 1.45 -1.54
N GLY A 117 -5.63 1.14 -1.31
CA GLY A 117 -5.06 -0.16 -1.57
C GLY A 117 -4.58 -0.35 -3.01
N THR A 118 -3.70 -1.33 -3.20
CA THR A 118 -3.07 -1.62 -4.49
C THR A 118 -4.06 -2.06 -5.57
N CYS A 119 -5.16 -2.69 -5.18
CA CYS A 119 -6.22 -3.05 -6.12
C CYS A 119 -6.84 -1.81 -6.79
N ALA A 120 -7.22 -0.80 -6.01
CA ALA A 120 -7.76 0.45 -6.55
C ALA A 120 -6.70 1.30 -7.27
N ALA A 121 -5.44 1.23 -6.83
CA ALA A 121 -4.35 1.98 -7.42
C ALA A 121 -3.93 1.42 -8.80
N TYR A 122 -3.77 0.09 -8.89
CA TYR A 122 -3.07 -0.54 -10.01
C TYR A 122 -3.78 -1.78 -10.59
N GLY A 123 -4.87 -2.26 -9.96
CA GLY A 123 -5.53 -3.52 -10.29
C GLY A 123 -5.26 -4.61 -9.26
N GLY A 124 -4.02 -4.70 -8.76
CA GLY A 124 -3.61 -5.59 -7.68
C GLY A 124 -3.96 -7.06 -7.93
N VAL A 125 -4.14 -7.82 -6.86
CA VAL A 125 -4.45 -9.26 -6.92
C VAL A 125 -5.67 -9.57 -7.80
N THR A 126 -6.63 -8.67 -7.88
CA THR A 126 -7.83 -8.84 -8.73
C THR A 126 -7.49 -8.87 -10.23
N ALA A 127 -6.44 -8.13 -10.63
CA ALA A 127 -5.98 -8.05 -12.02
C ALA A 127 -4.88 -9.06 -12.36
N ALA A 128 -4.42 -9.85 -11.39
CA ALA A 128 -3.30 -10.77 -11.57
C ALA A 128 -3.59 -11.87 -12.61
N GLY A 129 -2.54 -12.35 -13.29
CA GLY A 129 -2.59 -13.49 -14.21
C GLY A 129 -3.42 -13.20 -15.46
N VAL A 130 -4.34 -14.09 -15.79
CA VAL A 130 -5.16 -14.02 -17.01
C VAL A 130 -6.16 -12.84 -16.99
N ASN A 131 -6.49 -12.34 -15.83
CA ASN A 131 -7.42 -11.22 -15.62
C ASN A 131 -8.74 -11.30 -16.40
N PRO A 132 -9.55 -12.35 -16.22
CA PRO A 132 -10.77 -12.54 -17.02
C PRO A 132 -11.84 -11.47 -16.75
N ALA A 133 -11.75 -10.75 -15.64
CA ALA A 133 -12.64 -9.66 -15.29
C ALA A 133 -12.24 -8.32 -15.95
N ASP A 134 -11.10 -8.26 -16.62
CA ASP A 134 -10.52 -7.03 -17.13
C ASP A 134 -10.44 -5.96 -16.03
N ALA A 135 -9.92 -6.39 -14.86
CA ALA A 135 -9.77 -5.55 -13.68
C ALA A 135 -8.59 -4.60 -13.85
N CYS A 136 -8.73 -3.37 -13.39
CA CYS A 136 -7.68 -2.35 -13.44
C CYS A 136 -7.78 -1.41 -12.24
N GLY A 137 -6.76 -0.61 -12.01
CA GLY A 137 -6.82 0.50 -11.06
C GLY A 137 -7.56 1.71 -11.64
N LEU A 138 -7.66 2.75 -10.82
CA LEU A 138 -8.34 3.99 -11.22
C LEU A 138 -7.62 4.73 -12.35
N GLN A 139 -6.31 4.95 -12.21
CA GLN A 139 -5.52 5.68 -13.23
C GLN A 139 -4.41 4.83 -13.83
N TYR A 140 -4.19 3.62 -13.33
CA TYR A 140 -3.19 2.69 -13.80
C TYR A 140 -3.79 1.31 -14.09
N ASP A 141 -3.13 0.59 -14.98
CA ASP A 141 -3.33 -0.83 -15.28
C ASP A 141 -1.97 -1.51 -15.07
N GLY A 142 -1.74 -2.05 -13.88
CA GLY A 142 -0.41 -2.37 -13.40
C GLY A 142 0.49 -1.12 -13.43
N ARG A 143 1.62 -1.20 -14.12
CA ARG A 143 2.57 -0.07 -14.31
C ARG A 143 2.12 0.96 -15.33
N ARG A 144 1.15 0.63 -16.18
CA ARG A 144 0.79 1.46 -17.33
C ARG A 144 -0.26 2.49 -16.92
N PRO A 145 -0.06 3.79 -17.22
CA PRO A 145 -1.14 4.76 -17.13
C PRO A 145 -2.30 4.39 -18.08
N GLY A 146 -3.54 4.62 -17.65
CA GLY A 146 -4.71 4.37 -18.48
C GLY A 146 -5.74 3.43 -17.86
N GLY A 147 -5.83 3.35 -16.52
CA GLY A 147 -6.87 2.61 -15.81
C GLY A 147 -8.30 3.12 -16.08
N ALA A 148 -9.22 2.87 -15.17
CA ALA A 148 -10.66 3.15 -15.34
C ALA A 148 -10.99 4.62 -15.68
N LEU A 149 -10.19 5.56 -15.18
CA LEU A 149 -10.37 7.01 -15.41
C LEU A 149 -9.51 7.58 -16.55
N GLY A 150 -8.57 6.78 -17.07
CA GLY A 150 -7.64 7.21 -18.10
C GLY A 150 -6.37 7.87 -17.56
N ALA A 151 -5.32 7.90 -18.39
CA ALA A 151 -3.97 8.38 -18.02
C ALA A 151 -3.94 9.86 -17.61
N ASP A 152 -4.70 10.69 -18.33
CA ASP A 152 -4.68 12.15 -18.17
C ASP A 152 -5.69 12.67 -17.14
N PHE A 153 -6.35 11.76 -16.41
CA PHE A 153 -7.34 12.13 -15.42
C PHE A 153 -6.77 13.11 -14.39
N ARG A 154 -7.56 14.13 -14.09
CA ARG A 154 -7.35 15.05 -12.97
C ARG A 154 -8.69 15.29 -12.28
N ALA A 155 -8.68 15.18 -10.95
CA ALA A 155 -9.81 15.60 -10.12
C ALA A 155 -10.00 17.12 -10.17
N ARG A 156 -11.11 17.64 -9.66
CA ARG A 156 -11.43 19.08 -9.76
C ARG A 156 -10.38 19.99 -9.13
N ALA A 157 -9.69 19.52 -8.08
CA ALA A 157 -8.57 20.25 -7.49
C ALA A 157 -7.27 20.19 -8.32
N GLY A 158 -7.28 19.55 -9.50
CA GLY A 158 -6.13 19.45 -10.42
C GLY A 158 -5.15 18.33 -10.12
N LEU A 159 -5.34 17.55 -9.03
CA LEU A 159 -4.48 16.42 -8.69
C LEU A 159 -4.84 15.18 -9.52
N PRO A 160 -3.87 14.32 -9.85
CA PRO A 160 -4.15 12.96 -10.33
C PRO A 160 -4.85 12.14 -9.25
N VAL A 161 -5.16 10.88 -9.53
CA VAL A 161 -5.56 9.93 -8.49
C VAL A 161 -4.44 9.80 -7.46
N ILE A 162 -4.79 9.94 -6.19
CA ILE A 162 -3.87 9.77 -5.05
C ILE A 162 -3.88 8.28 -4.68
N ASN A 163 -2.76 7.58 -4.91
CA ASN A 163 -2.67 6.14 -4.75
C ASN A 163 -2.10 5.78 -3.37
N VAL A 164 -2.98 5.49 -2.40
CA VAL A 164 -2.57 4.98 -1.09
C VAL A 164 -2.42 3.46 -1.18
N ALA A 165 -1.34 3.03 -1.85
CA ALA A 165 -1.10 1.64 -2.18
C ALA A 165 -0.69 0.80 -0.96
N GLY A 166 -1.03 -0.48 -0.99
CA GLY A 166 -0.75 -1.49 0.03
C GLY A 166 -1.77 -2.63 -0.07
N CYS A 167 -1.44 -3.84 0.39
CA CYS A 167 -2.35 -4.98 0.35
C CYS A 167 -2.34 -5.76 1.70
N PRO A 168 -3.25 -5.36 2.60
CA PRO A 168 -4.03 -4.12 2.61
C PRO A 168 -3.13 -2.88 2.82
N THR A 169 -3.70 -1.70 2.56
CA THR A 169 -2.97 -0.44 2.83
C THR A 169 -2.81 -0.21 4.33
N HIS A 170 -1.72 0.46 4.74
CA HIS A 170 -1.51 0.81 6.15
C HIS A 170 -2.57 1.82 6.62
N PRO A 171 -3.23 1.60 7.78
CA PRO A 171 -4.34 2.47 8.22
C PRO A 171 -3.93 3.93 8.34
N ASN A 172 -2.76 4.21 8.91
CA ASN A 172 -2.28 5.57 9.10
C ASN A 172 -1.89 6.27 7.80
N TRP A 173 -1.62 5.56 6.71
CA TRP A 173 -1.43 6.21 5.41
C TRP A 173 -2.74 6.78 4.87
N VAL A 174 -3.84 6.06 5.10
CA VAL A 174 -5.18 6.53 4.70
C VAL A 174 -5.61 7.72 5.54
N THR A 175 -5.52 7.60 6.88
CA THR A 175 -5.92 8.68 7.80
C THR A 175 -5.07 9.94 7.58
N GLU A 176 -3.74 9.83 7.45
CA GLU A 176 -2.87 10.96 7.19
C GLU A 176 -3.15 11.61 5.82
N THR A 177 -3.39 10.81 4.77
CA THR A 177 -3.77 11.35 3.46
C THR A 177 -5.05 12.16 3.55
N LEU A 178 -6.10 11.64 4.23
CA LEU A 178 -7.35 12.35 4.41
C LEU A 178 -7.20 13.63 5.25
N MET A 179 -6.38 13.58 6.30
CA MET A 179 -6.06 14.77 7.11
C MET A 179 -5.32 15.85 6.30
N LEU A 180 -4.32 15.48 5.52
CA LEU A 180 -3.59 16.40 4.65
C LEU A 180 -4.50 17.03 3.59
N LEU A 181 -5.41 16.24 2.99
CA LEU A 181 -6.40 16.74 2.04
C LEU A 181 -7.39 17.70 2.70
N SER A 182 -7.93 17.36 3.88
CA SER A 182 -8.87 18.21 4.61
C SER A 182 -8.25 19.57 5.01
N ALA A 183 -6.95 19.55 5.32
CA ALA A 183 -6.17 20.74 5.65
C ALA A 183 -5.71 21.53 4.40
N GLY A 184 -5.86 20.97 3.19
CA GLY A 184 -5.35 21.57 1.95
C GLY A 184 -3.83 21.58 1.84
N LEU A 185 -3.17 20.61 2.47
CA LEU A 185 -1.71 20.51 2.56
C LEU A 185 -1.10 19.48 1.61
N LEU A 186 -1.90 18.68 0.90
CA LEU A 186 -1.41 17.72 -0.09
C LEU A 186 -1.42 18.34 -1.49
N HIS A 187 -0.26 18.42 -2.12
CA HIS A 187 -0.07 19.02 -3.43
C HIS A 187 0.57 18.02 -4.41
N GLY A 188 0.64 18.34 -5.69
CA GLY A 188 1.21 17.47 -6.72
C GLY A 188 2.68 17.09 -6.47
N GLY A 189 3.46 18.00 -5.86
CA GLY A 189 4.86 17.74 -5.47
C GLY A 189 5.02 16.74 -4.33
N ASP A 190 3.96 16.48 -3.57
CA ASP A 190 3.93 15.52 -2.46
C ASP A 190 3.58 14.09 -2.91
N LEU A 191 3.42 13.91 -4.23
CA LEU A 191 3.18 12.61 -4.85
C LEU A 191 4.40 12.15 -5.64
N ASP A 192 4.67 10.85 -5.62
CA ASP A 192 5.68 10.23 -6.47
C ASP A 192 5.16 10.00 -7.91
N SER A 193 5.98 9.40 -8.76
CA SER A 193 5.64 9.12 -10.17
C SER A 193 4.44 8.17 -10.35
N TYR A 194 4.08 7.43 -9.33
CA TYR A 194 2.91 6.53 -9.32
C TYR A 194 1.72 7.13 -8.56
N GLY A 195 1.77 8.41 -8.20
CA GLY A 195 0.72 9.09 -7.46
C GLY A 195 0.64 8.70 -5.99
N ARG A 196 1.67 8.07 -5.41
CA ARG A 196 1.70 7.70 -4.00
C ARG A 196 2.19 8.87 -3.15
N PRO A 197 1.56 9.15 -1.99
CA PRO A 197 2.07 10.15 -1.05
C PRO A 197 3.51 9.87 -0.61
N ARG A 198 4.39 10.86 -0.82
CA ARG A 198 5.83 10.76 -0.54
C ARG A 198 6.14 10.56 0.93
N PHE A 199 5.27 11.00 1.85
CA PHE A 199 5.50 10.85 3.28
C PHE A 199 5.74 9.40 3.72
N TYR A 200 5.22 8.41 2.95
CA TYR A 200 5.54 7.00 3.15
C TYR A 200 6.33 6.40 1.96
N ALA A 201 6.07 6.85 0.74
CA ALA A 201 6.61 6.24 -0.47
C ALA A 201 8.09 6.60 -0.74
N ASP A 202 8.61 7.67 -0.15
CA ASP A 202 10.04 8.02 -0.25
C ASP A 202 10.93 7.16 0.68
N HIS A 203 10.32 6.31 1.51
CA HIS A 203 11.03 5.37 2.38
C HIS A 203 11.11 3.98 1.75
N LEU A 204 12.14 3.23 2.10
CA LEU A 204 12.24 1.81 1.81
C LEU A 204 11.95 0.99 3.08
N VAL A 205 11.17 -0.09 2.92
CA VAL A 205 10.88 -1.04 4.01
C VAL A 205 12.15 -1.52 4.69
N HIS A 206 13.21 -1.69 3.92
CA HIS A 206 14.53 -2.10 4.40
C HIS A 206 15.13 -1.13 5.42
N HIS A 207 14.93 0.18 5.29
CA HIS A 207 15.57 1.18 6.15
C HIS A 207 15.21 1.03 7.63
N GLY A 208 13.97 0.67 7.95
CA GLY A 208 13.51 0.42 9.33
C GLY A 208 13.47 -1.06 9.73
N CYS A 209 14.00 -1.96 8.88
CA CYS A 209 13.88 -3.40 9.11
C CYS A 209 14.67 -3.84 10.35
N PRO A 210 14.05 -4.58 11.30
CA PRO A 210 14.76 -5.07 12.49
C PRO A 210 15.84 -6.11 12.16
N ARG A 211 15.87 -6.60 10.90
CA ARG A 211 16.85 -7.56 10.40
C ARG A 211 18.03 -6.90 9.67
N ASN A 212 18.17 -5.55 9.78
CA ASN A 212 19.23 -4.82 9.09
C ASN A 212 20.64 -5.28 9.49
N GLU A 213 20.89 -5.54 10.77
CA GLU A 213 22.17 -6.06 11.23
C GLU A 213 22.55 -7.36 10.51
N TYR A 214 21.58 -8.26 10.33
CA TYR A 214 21.80 -9.50 9.57
C TYR A 214 22.02 -9.25 8.08
N TYR A 215 21.33 -8.26 7.50
CA TYR A 215 21.56 -7.86 6.11
C TYR A 215 22.97 -7.33 5.88
N GLU A 216 23.44 -6.44 6.74
CA GLU A 216 24.77 -5.83 6.66
C GLU A 216 25.88 -6.89 6.68
N TYR A 217 25.77 -7.89 7.55
CA TYR A 217 26.71 -8.98 7.67
C TYR A 217 26.41 -10.17 6.74
N LYS A 218 25.39 -10.07 5.88
CA LYS A 218 24.96 -11.18 5.00
C LYS A 218 24.70 -12.49 5.75
N ALA A 219 24.19 -12.38 6.98
CA ALA A 219 23.74 -13.49 7.80
C ALA A 219 22.28 -13.80 7.45
N SER A 220 22.07 -14.71 6.51
CA SER A 220 20.78 -14.94 5.88
C SER A 220 19.98 -16.01 6.58
N ALA A 221 18.65 -15.81 6.64
CA ALA A 221 17.68 -16.82 7.05
C ALA A 221 17.55 -17.90 5.97
N GLU A 222 17.42 -19.14 6.38
CA GLU A 222 17.15 -20.28 5.49
C GLU A 222 15.66 -20.65 5.49
N LYS A 223 14.95 -20.32 6.56
CA LYS A 223 13.51 -20.56 6.76
C LYS A 223 12.81 -19.29 7.22
N MET A 224 11.51 -19.22 6.98
CA MET A 224 10.69 -18.05 7.35
C MET A 224 10.72 -17.73 8.85
N SER A 225 10.81 -18.74 9.71
CA SER A 225 10.92 -18.58 11.16
C SER A 225 12.28 -18.05 11.64
N ASP A 226 13.33 -18.16 10.83
CA ASP A 226 14.69 -17.77 11.21
C ASP A 226 14.83 -16.26 11.42
N LEU A 227 15.72 -15.85 12.32
CA LEU A 227 15.95 -14.45 12.65
C LEU A 227 16.78 -13.68 11.60
N GLY A 228 17.48 -14.36 10.71
CA GLY A 228 18.36 -13.79 9.71
C GLY A 228 17.65 -12.94 8.65
N CYS A 229 18.43 -12.29 7.79
CA CYS A 229 17.89 -11.54 6.65
C CYS A 229 17.26 -12.48 5.62
N MET A 230 16.03 -12.19 5.20
CA MET A 230 15.26 -13.01 4.25
C MET A 230 15.51 -12.67 2.78
N MET A 231 16.36 -11.68 2.47
CA MET A 231 16.57 -11.20 1.10
C MET A 231 17.29 -12.22 0.22
N GLU A 232 18.29 -12.94 0.74
CA GLU A 232 19.15 -13.82 -0.06
C GLU A 232 18.45 -15.12 -0.49
N HIS A 233 17.55 -15.66 0.34
CA HIS A 233 16.94 -16.98 0.09
C HIS A 233 15.42 -16.96 0.00
N LEU A 234 14.76 -16.06 0.70
CA LEU A 234 13.32 -16.11 0.97
C LEU A 234 12.51 -15.03 0.25
N GLY A 235 13.04 -14.47 -0.83
CA GLY A 235 12.31 -13.56 -1.70
C GLY A 235 11.90 -12.22 -1.10
N CYS A 236 12.58 -11.77 -0.03
CA CYS A 236 12.27 -10.48 0.56
C CYS A 236 12.63 -9.33 -0.39
N LEU A 237 11.63 -8.53 -0.76
CA LEU A 237 11.74 -7.38 -1.63
C LEU A 237 11.85 -6.04 -0.85
N GLY A 238 12.11 -6.09 0.45
CA GLY A 238 12.16 -4.89 1.29
C GLY A 238 13.17 -3.83 0.86
N THR A 239 14.22 -4.21 0.13
CA THR A 239 15.21 -3.30 -0.45
C THR A 239 14.72 -2.54 -1.69
N GLN A 240 13.53 -2.87 -2.19
CA GLN A 240 12.88 -2.25 -3.36
C GLN A 240 11.50 -1.71 -3.03
N ALA A 241 10.92 -2.12 -1.89
CA ALA A 241 9.58 -1.77 -1.49
C ALA A 241 9.53 -0.34 -0.94
N HIS A 242 8.82 0.51 -1.65
CA HIS A 242 8.59 1.90 -1.26
C HIS A 242 7.48 1.98 -0.21
N ALA A 243 7.86 1.96 1.07
CA ALA A 243 6.95 2.07 2.21
C ALA A 243 7.74 2.27 3.52
N ASP A 244 7.09 2.86 4.53
CA ASP A 244 7.66 3.11 5.87
C ASP A 244 7.15 2.13 6.95
N CYS A 245 6.52 1.02 6.58
CA CYS A 245 5.85 0.09 7.51
C CYS A 245 6.77 -0.57 8.56
N ASN A 246 8.08 -0.46 8.44
CA ASN A 246 9.03 -0.87 9.49
C ASN A 246 9.39 0.25 10.47
N THR A 247 9.06 1.50 10.16
CA THR A 247 9.18 2.66 11.05
C THR A 247 7.81 3.10 11.57
N ARG A 248 6.79 3.04 10.73
CA ARG A 248 5.39 3.20 11.06
C ARG A 248 4.78 1.81 11.21
N LEU A 249 4.74 1.32 12.45
CA LEU A 249 4.30 -0.04 12.72
C LEU A 249 2.77 -0.14 12.71
N TRP A 250 2.26 -1.28 12.24
CA TRP A 250 0.86 -1.64 12.39
C TRP A 250 0.55 -1.83 13.87
N ASN A 251 -0.49 -1.13 14.35
CA ASN A 251 -0.89 -1.16 15.76
C ASN A 251 0.28 -0.87 16.71
N GLY A 252 1.22 0.00 16.29
CA GLY A 252 2.39 0.35 17.08
C GLY A 252 3.41 -0.77 17.31
N GLU A 253 3.15 -2.00 16.85
CA GLU A 253 3.92 -3.19 17.22
C GLU A 253 4.53 -3.96 16.07
N GLY A 254 3.82 -4.09 14.94
CA GLY A 254 4.13 -5.09 13.91
C GLY A 254 4.44 -4.56 12.51
N SER A 255 5.14 -5.38 11.77
CA SER A 255 5.29 -5.31 10.31
C SER A 255 5.56 -6.72 9.77
N CYS A 256 5.47 -6.92 8.46
CA CYS A 256 5.71 -8.23 7.84
C CYS A 256 7.07 -8.81 8.27
N THR A 257 8.14 -8.03 8.17
CA THR A 257 9.50 -8.50 8.50
C THR A 257 9.73 -8.70 10.00
N ARG A 258 9.02 -7.96 10.87
CA ARG A 258 9.02 -8.20 12.31
C ARG A 258 8.29 -9.49 12.65
N GLY A 259 7.16 -9.76 12.00
CA GLY A 259 6.39 -10.99 12.14
C GLY A 259 7.03 -12.22 11.51
N GLY A 260 8.23 -12.11 10.94
CA GLY A 260 8.95 -13.24 10.35
C GLY A 260 8.61 -13.52 8.88
N HIS A 261 7.84 -12.67 8.21
CA HIS A 261 7.48 -12.83 6.81
C HIS A 261 8.30 -11.91 5.91
N ALA A 262 8.75 -12.42 4.77
CA ALA A 262 9.45 -11.62 3.77
C ALA A 262 8.55 -10.49 3.23
N CYS A 263 9.11 -9.31 2.97
CA CYS A 263 8.39 -8.24 2.30
C CYS A 263 8.09 -8.65 0.85
N ILE A 264 6.82 -8.60 0.47
CA ILE A 264 6.34 -8.93 -0.89
C ILE A 264 6.20 -7.71 -1.79
N ASN A 265 6.63 -6.53 -1.34
CA ASN A 265 6.53 -5.27 -2.10
C ASN A 265 5.07 -4.90 -2.46
N CYS A 266 4.15 -5.03 -1.51
CA CYS A 266 2.71 -4.87 -1.75
C CYS A 266 2.26 -3.46 -2.16
N THR A 267 3.14 -2.47 -2.12
CA THR A 267 2.90 -1.10 -2.59
C THR A 267 3.31 -0.88 -4.05
N ALA A 268 3.93 -1.88 -4.69
CA ALA A 268 4.33 -1.79 -6.08
C ALA A 268 3.16 -2.04 -7.05
N PRO A 269 3.20 -1.42 -8.24
CA PRO A 269 2.15 -1.63 -9.24
C PRO A 269 1.97 -3.08 -9.69
N GLU A 270 2.99 -3.90 -9.55
CA GLU A 270 3.02 -5.29 -10.05
C GLU A 270 3.42 -6.30 -8.99
N PHE A 271 3.17 -6.01 -7.71
CA PHE A 271 3.62 -6.91 -6.63
C PHE A 271 3.03 -8.33 -6.74
N GLU A 272 1.84 -8.47 -7.28
CA GLU A 272 1.15 -9.73 -7.49
C GLU A 272 1.73 -10.58 -8.65
N GLU A 273 2.56 -9.96 -9.49
CA GLU A 273 3.24 -10.62 -10.61
C GLU A 273 4.74 -10.31 -10.61
N PRO A 274 5.49 -10.76 -9.59
CA PRO A 274 6.90 -10.42 -9.47
C PRO A 274 7.81 -11.11 -10.50
N GLY A 275 7.28 -11.98 -11.36
CA GLY A 275 8.03 -12.78 -12.32
C GLY A 275 8.71 -14.02 -11.71
N HIS A 276 8.42 -14.32 -10.44
CA HIS A 276 8.90 -15.49 -9.71
C HIS A 276 7.93 -15.84 -8.58
N ALA A 277 8.05 -17.03 -8.00
CA ALA A 277 7.25 -17.42 -6.85
C ALA A 277 7.53 -16.51 -5.64
N PHE A 278 6.48 -16.19 -4.86
CA PHE A 278 6.65 -15.52 -3.58
C PHE A 278 7.50 -16.38 -2.64
N ILE A 279 8.24 -15.71 -1.73
CA ILE A 279 9.17 -16.36 -0.78
C ILE A 279 10.30 -17.17 -1.46
N GLU A 280 10.61 -16.86 -2.69
CA GLU A 280 11.76 -17.37 -3.43
C GLU A 280 12.59 -16.21 -3.97
N THR A 281 13.90 -16.25 -3.77
CA THR A 281 14.81 -15.27 -4.34
C THR A 281 15.41 -15.80 -5.64
N PRO A 282 15.02 -15.27 -6.80
CA PRO A 282 15.65 -15.67 -8.05
C PRO A 282 17.12 -15.26 -8.05
N LYS A 283 17.98 -16.14 -8.56
CA LYS A 283 19.44 -15.93 -8.60
C LYS A 283 19.98 -16.21 -9.99
N ILE A 284 20.96 -15.41 -10.42
CA ILE A 284 21.75 -15.65 -11.62
C ILE A 284 23.20 -15.82 -11.17
N GLY A 285 23.78 -17.01 -11.39
CA GLY A 285 25.13 -17.31 -10.92
C GLY A 285 25.33 -17.19 -9.41
N GLY A 286 24.29 -17.50 -8.61
CA GLY A 286 24.30 -17.37 -7.15
C GLY A 286 24.05 -15.95 -6.61
N ILE A 287 23.81 -14.97 -7.49
CA ILE A 287 23.60 -13.57 -7.14
C ILE A 287 22.10 -13.31 -7.16
N PRO A 288 21.50 -12.75 -6.09
CA PRO A 288 20.11 -12.37 -6.08
C PRO A 288 19.76 -11.39 -7.21
N VAL A 289 18.67 -11.66 -7.93
CA VAL A 289 18.07 -10.70 -8.85
C VAL A 289 17.25 -9.70 -8.03
N GLY A 290 17.31 -8.40 -8.38
CA GLY A 290 16.56 -7.39 -7.63
C GLY A 290 17.34 -6.80 -6.45
N LEU A 291 18.63 -6.66 -6.61
CA LEU A 291 19.46 -5.86 -5.70
C LEU A 291 18.96 -4.40 -5.67
N PRO A 292 19.27 -3.66 -4.57
CA PRO A 292 19.01 -2.23 -4.52
C PRO A 292 19.51 -1.54 -5.80
N THR A 293 18.69 -0.67 -6.37
CA THR A 293 18.99 -0.02 -7.66
C THR A 293 20.16 0.93 -7.59
N ASP A 294 20.50 1.38 -6.40
CA ASP A 294 21.58 2.31 -6.08
C ASP A 294 22.93 1.62 -5.80
N MET A 295 22.97 0.27 -5.75
CA MET A 295 24.19 -0.49 -5.51
C MET A 295 24.68 -1.19 -6.78
N PRO A 296 25.89 -0.90 -7.29
CA PRO A 296 26.47 -1.64 -8.40
C PRO A 296 26.62 -3.13 -8.07
N LYS A 297 26.21 -4.01 -8.98
CA LYS A 297 26.24 -5.48 -8.79
C LYS A 297 27.63 -6.02 -8.43
N ALA A 298 28.68 -5.47 -9.05
CA ALA A 298 30.07 -5.85 -8.76
C ALA A 298 30.47 -5.54 -7.31
N TRP A 299 30.00 -4.43 -6.77
CA TRP A 299 30.25 -4.05 -5.38
C TRP A 299 29.50 -4.97 -4.42
N PHE A 300 28.25 -5.31 -4.75
CA PHE A 300 27.49 -6.27 -3.94
C PHE A 300 28.23 -7.61 -3.82
N ILE A 301 28.78 -8.14 -4.92
CA ILE A 301 29.49 -9.42 -4.94
C ILE A 301 30.76 -9.32 -4.06
N ALA A 302 31.60 -8.31 -4.29
CA ALA A 302 32.86 -8.15 -3.57
C ALA A 302 32.63 -7.91 -2.07
N LEU A 303 31.73 -7.00 -1.71
CA LEU A 303 31.43 -6.67 -0.32
C LEU A 303 30.69 -7.80 0.40
N SER A 304 29.85 -8.59 -0.30
CA SER A 304 29.15 -9.72 0.30
C SER A 304 30.10 -10.79 0.80
N SER A 305 31.14 -11.12 0.04
CA SER A 305 32.17 -12.10 0.47
C SER A 305 32.93 -11.63 1.69
N LEU A 306 33.31 -10.35 1.70
CA LEU A 306 34.01 -9.73 2.83
C LEU A 306 33.11 -9.67 4.08
N ALA A 307 31.86 -9.26 3.92
CA ALA A 307 30.89 -9.19 5.01
C ALA A 307 30.64 -10.58 5.63
N LYS A 308 30.45 -11.61 4.79
CA LYS A 308 30.28 -13.01 5.27
C LYS A 308 31.52 -13.48 6.05
N ALA A 309 32.73 -13.14 5.61
CA ALA A 309 33.96 -13.50 6.32
C ALA A 309 34.08 -12.78 7.67
N ALA A 310 33.58 -11.56 7.76
CA ALA A 310 33.62 -10.74 8.98
C ALA A 310 32.39 -10.98 9.91
N THR A 311 31.44 -11.84 9.53
CA THR A 311 30.20 -12.05 10.30
C THR A 311 30.51 -12.55 11.71
N PRO A 312 30.11 -11.82 12.78
CA PRO A 312 30.24 -12.29 14.14
C PRO A 312 29.52 -13.62 14.37
N GLU A 313 30.10 -14.49 15.19
CA GLU A 313 29.52 -15.82 15.49
C GLU A 313 28.09 -15.70 16.05
N ARG A 314 27.79 -14.68 16.85
CA ARG A 314 26.46 -14.37 17.33
C ARG A 314 25.43 -14.27 16.19
N LEU A 315 25.75 -13.45 15.17
CA LEU A 315 24.85 -13.28 14.03
C LEU A 315 24.73 -14.53 13.17
N ARG A 316 25.83 -15.23 12.95
CA ARG A 316 25.83 -16.48 12.18
C ARG A 316 24.93 -17.54 12.81
N ARG A 317 25.01 -17.72 14.13
CA ARG A 317 24.18 -18.69 14.85
C ARG A 317 22.73 -18.28 14.95
N ASN A 318 22.47 -17.00 15.23
CA ASN A 318 21.09 -16.53 15.36
C ASN A 318 20.38 -16.44 13.99
N ALA A 319 21.09 -16.25 12.89
CA ALA A 319 20.49 -16.08 11.56
C ALA A 319 19.66 -17.29 11.11
N VAL A 320 20.09 -18.48 11.49
CA VAL A 320 19.49 -19.77 11.12
C VAL A 320 18.72 -20.41 12.30
N SER A 321 18.21 -19.57 13.19
CA SER A 321 17.42 -20.00 14.35
C SER A 321 16.18 -19.13 14.48
N ASP A 322 15.11 -19.71 15.00
CA ASP A 322 13.83 -19.05 15.30
C ASP A 322 13.83 -18.26 16.62
N HIS A 323 14.90 -18.39 17.39
CA HIS A 323 15.11 -17.67 18.66
C HIS A 323 16.56 -17.22 18.83
N VAL A 324 16.80 -16.35 19.78
CA VAL A 324 18.15 -15.85 20.09
C VAL A 324 18.96 -16.93 20.81
N VAL A 325 19.82 -17.63 20.09
CA VAL A 325 20.71 -18.66 20.62
C VAL A 325 21.92 -18.06 21.34
N THR A 326 22.41 -16.93 20.81
CA THR A 326 23.56 -16.24 21.37
C THR A 326 23.18 -14.76 21.59
N PRO A 327 22.98 -14.32 22.83
CA PRO A 327 22.60 -12.95 23.14
C PRO A 327 23.74 -11.95 22.79
N PRO A 328 23.42 -10.66 22.61
CA PRO A 328 24.44 -9.61 22.49
C PRO A 328 25.34 -9.60 23.73
N ALA A 329 26.62 -9.30 23.52
CA ALA A 329 27.54 -9.09 24.66
C ALA A 329 27.12 -7.85 25.45
N VAL A 330 26.83 -8.02 26.72
CA VAL A 330 26.55 -6.90 27.63
C VAL A 330 27.90 -6.26 27.99
N ARG A 331 28.13 -5.01 27.56
CA ARG A 331 29.26 -4.23 28.07
C ARG A 331 29.01 -3.86 29.52
N ASP A 332 29.83 -4.35 30.40
CA ASP A 332 29.83 -3.89 31.79
C ASP A 332 30.41 -2.46 31.83
N ILE A 333 29.49 -1.48 31.87
CA ILE A 333 29.82 -0.05 31.91
C ILE A 333 30.56 0.35 33.20
N ARG A 334 30.59 -0.52 34.20
CA ARG A 334 31.22 -0.28 35.51
C ARG A 334 32.73 -0.54 35.52
N LYS A 335 33.28 -1.04 34.42
CA LYS A 335 34.73 -1.34 34.26
C LYS A 335 35.48 -0.30 33.41
N ARG A 336 35.05 0.96 33.44
CA ARG A 336 35.85 2.09 32.96
C ARG A 336 36.35 2.95 34.11
#